data_815e8725f56ebf6b619fd20d48cf4eca
#
_entry.id   815e8725f56ebf6b619fd20d48cf4eca
#
_cell.length_a   1.000
_cell.length_b   1.000
_cell.length_c   1.000
_cell.angle_alpha   90.00
_cell.angle_beta   90.00
_cell.angle_gamma   90.00
#
_symmetry.space_group_name_H-M   'P 1'
#
loop_
_entity.id
_entity.type
_entity.pdbx_description
1 polymer ?
#
loop_
_entity_poly.entity_id
_entity_poly.type
_entity_poly.pdbx_seq_one_letter_code
_entity_poly.pdbx_strand_id
1 'polypeptide(L)'
;TVDIGSYVGGSLQPVTLATIYKDNQMYAYFNVADNQWLAMTMDTQQLPTDLPKKIMVQLGKGGTESYPATLDYLSPNVDVNTGTLMVRANFDNPKGILKSGLYVSITLPYGEAKNAVLVKEGSIGTDQLGKYLYVVNDSNIVHYRHIEIGQLVDGTLRQVLGGLSPQEQYVTEALMKVRDGMKIKPLPDSLPKRGK
;
A
#
# COMPACT_ATOMS: atom_id res chain seq x y z
N THR A 1 29.25 1.67 -34.96
CA THR A 1 28.90 0.49 -35.79
C THR A 1 30.20 -0.02 -36.39
N VAL A 2 30.49 -1.26 -36.20
CA VAL A 2 31.69 -1.90 -36.76
C VAL A 2 31.22 -2.78 -37.90
N ASP A 3 31.73 -2.54 -39.14
CA ASP A 3 31.36 -3.26 -40.31
C ASP A 3 32.19 -4.54 -40.52
N ILE A 4 31.69 -5.46 -41.32
CA ILE A 4 32.40 -6.70 -41.63
C ILE A 4 33.73 -6.37 -42.33
N GLY A 5 34.83 -6.89 -41.77
CA GLY A 5 36.16 -6.63 -42.25
C GLY A 5 36.91 -5.49 -41.53
N SER A 6 36.27 -4.80 -40.62
CA SER A 6 36.92 -3.78 -39.81
C SER A 6 37.84 -4.42 -38.77
N TYR A 7 39.07 -3.89 -38.63
CA TYR A 7 40.00 -4.31 -37.59
C TYR A 7 39.57 -3.76 -36.22
N VAL A 8 39.30 -4.63 -35.27
CA VAL A 8 38.87 -4.31 -33.92
C VAL A 8 39.99 -4.70 -32.94
N GLY A 9 40.76 -3.76 -32.49
CA GLY A 9 41.84 -3.96 -31.55
C GLY A 9 43.01 -3.02 -31.82
N GLY A 10 43.91 -2.87 -30.88
CA GLY A 10 45.11 -2.03 -31.00
C GLY A 10 44.96 -0.57 -30.54
N SER A 11 43.80 -0.18 -30.10
CA SER A 11 43.57 1.11 -29.41
C SER A 11 43.72 0.93 -27.91
N LEU A 12 44.26 1.93 -27.21
CA LEU A 12 44.30 1.97 -25.73
C LEU A 12 42.90 2.09 -25.11
N GLN A 13 41.87 2.34 -25.91
CA GLN A 13 40.49 2.39 -25.46
C GLN A 13 39.72 1.16 -25.95
N PRO A 14 38.95 0.51 -25.06
CA PRO A 14 38.10 -0.64 -25.43
C PRO A 14 36.99 -0.22 -26.40
N VAL A 15 36.82 -0.97 -27.47
CA VAL A 15 35.75 -0.76 -28.44
C VAL A 15 34.58 -1.68 -28.10
N THR A 16 33.40 -1.09 -27.88
CA THR A 16 32.18 -1.85 -27.66
C THR A 16 31.65 -2.41 -28.98
N LEU A 17 31.66 -3.70 -29.17
CA LEU A 17 31.18 -4.38 -30.38
C LEU A 17 29.68 -4.55 -30.39
N ALA A 18 29.11 -4.96 -29.26
CA ALA A 18 27.68 -5.17 -29.06
C ALA A 18 27.31 -5.01 -27.59
N THR A 19 26.07 -4.64 -27.35
CA THR A 19 25.49 -4.65 -26.00
C THR A 19 24.41 -5.73 -25.94
N ILE A 20 24.59 -6.69 -25.04
CA ILE A 20 23.66 -7.79 -24.83
C ILE A 20 22.87 -7.52 -23.56
N TYR A 21 21.54 -7.57 -23.68
CA TYR A 21 20.64 -7.41 -22.54
C TYR A 21 20.08 -8.77 -22.14
N LYS A 22 20.11 -9.06 -20.82
CA LYS A 22 19.40 -10.19 -20.22
C LYS A 22 18.09 -9.64 -19.65
N ASP A 23 17.01 -9.76 -20.38
CA ASP A 23 15.70 -9.18 -20.06
C ASP A 23 14.63 -10.20 -19.65
N ASN A 24 15.01 -11.46 -19.44
CA ASN A 24 14.13 -12.49 -18.87
C ASN A 24 13.89 -12.32 -17.35
N GLN A 25 14.73 -11.56 -16.66
CA GLN A 25 14.64 -11.26 -15.24
C GLN A 25 14.84 -9.77 -15.05
N MET A 26 13.95 -9.13 -14.30
CA MET A 26 13.90 -7.69 -14.12
C MET A 26 14.06 -7.32 -12.66
N TYR A 27 14.63 -6.15 -12.43
CA TYR A 27 14.76 -5.55 -11.11
C TYR A 27 13.98 -4.24 -11.05
N ALA A 28 13.15 -4.09 -10.03
CA ALA A 28 12.51 -2.83 -9.70
C ALA A 28 13.19 -2.22 -8.47
N TYR A 29 13.67 -0.99 -8.62
CA TYR A 29 14.26 -0.21 -7.53
C TYR A 29 13.24 0.83 -7.07
N PHE A 30 13.04 0.93 -5.77
CA PHE A 30 12.14 1.91 -5.17
C PHE A 30 12.66 2.35 -3.81
N ASN A 31 12.22 3.50 -3.37
CA ASN A 31 12.63 4.08 -2.11
C ASN A 31 11.47 4.05 -1.10
N VAL A 32 11.78 3.67 0.12
CA VAL A 32 10.85 3.70 1.26
C VAL A 32 11.32 4.80 2.20
N ALA A 33 10.41 5.70 2.60
CA ALA A 33 10.74 6.75 3.54
C ALA A 33 11.07 6.16 4.93
N ASP A 34 12.00 6.79 5.65
CA ASP A 34 12.48 6.32 6.96
C ASP A 34 11.36 6.18 7.99
N ASN A 35 10.42 7.13 8.02
CA ASN A 35 9.26 7.09 8.89
C ASN A 35 8.31 5.92 8.57
N GLN A 36 8.13 5.60 7.28
CA GLN A 36 7.36 4.43 6.86
C GLN A 36 8.08 3.14 7.23
N TRP A 37 9.40 3.11 7.05
CA TRP A 37 10.23 2.00 7.47
C TRP A 37 10.12 1.74 8.98
N LEU A 38 10.24 2.78 9.80
CA LEU A 38 10.08 2.67 11.26
C LEU A 38 8.68 2.17 11.63
N ALA A 39 7.62 2.68 11.00
CA ALA A 39 6.26 2.20 11.25
C ALA A 39 6.11 0.70 10.94
N MET A 40 6.69 0.23 9.82
CA MET A 40 6.68 -1.19 9.42
C MET A 40 7.43 -2.08 10.41
N THR A 41 8.52 -1.61 10.99
CA THR A 41 9.35 -2.39 11.92
C THR A 41 8.82 -2.39 13.35
N MET A 42 8.22 -1.28 13.79
CA MET A 42 7.64 -1.16 15.13
C MET A 42 6.35 -1.97 15.30
N ASP A 43 5.52 -2.04 14.26
CA ASP A 43 4.24 -2.74 14.32
C ASP A 43 4.42 -4.28 14.33
N THR A 44 5.48 -4.80 13.73
CA THR A 44 5.70 -6.25 13.62
C THR A 44 6.46 -6.87 14.79
N GLN A 45 7.10 -6.08 15.65
CA GLN A 45 8.05 -6.55 16.71
C GLN A 45 9.09 -7.56 16.19
N GLN A 46 9.23 -7.70 14.89
CA GLN A 46 10.16 -8.57 14.21
C GLN A 46 11.24 -7.75 13.55
N LEU A 47 12.47 -8.23 13.63
CA LEU A 47 13.61 -7.61 12.96
C LEU A 47 13.36 -7.54 11.44
N PRO A 48 13.86 -6.50 10.76
CA PRO A 48 13.60 -6.22 9.33
C PRO A 48 14.06 -7.31 8.35
N THR A 49 14.61 -8.41 8.82
CA THR A 49 15.00 -9.57 8.02
C THR A 49 13.80 -10.30 7.39
N ASP A 50 12.59 -10.09 7.90
CA ASP A 50 11.37 -10.74 7.40
C ASP A 50 10.43 -9.78 6.68
N LEU A 51 10.96 -8.91 5.84
CA LEU A 51 10.16 -8.20 4.85
C LEU A 51 9.29 -9.20 4.08
N PRO A 52 8.05 -8.84 3.72
CA PRO A 52 7.22 -9.71 2.90
C PRO A 52 8.00 -10.07 1.64
N LYS A 53 8.47 -11.31 1.58
CA LYS A 53 9.29 -11.80 0.46
C LYS A 53 8.54 -11.73 -0.87
N LYS A 54 7.21 -11.72 -0.82
CA LYS A 54 6.35 -11.69 -2.01
C LYS A 54 5.57 -10.39 -2.06
N ILE A 55 5.77 -9.64 -3.11
CA ILE A 55 5.06 -8.39 -3.41
C ILE A 55 4.51 -8.43 -4.84
N MET A 56 3.64 -7.48 -5.16
CA MET A 56 3.12 -7.33 -6.52
C MET A 56 3.66 -6.06 -7.15
N VAL A 57 4.22 -6.21 -8.33
CA VAL A 57 4.68 -5.11 -9.18
C VAL A 57 3.65 -4.90 -10.28
N GLN A 58 3.13 -3.68 -10.41
CA GLN A 58 2.15 -3.29 -11.42
C GLN A 58 2.79 -2.34 -12.43
N LEU A 59 2.44 -2.50 -13.70
CA LEU A 59 2.91 -1.60 -14.75
C LEU A 59 2.10 -0.31 -14.74
N GLY A 60 2.81 0.81 -14.62
CA GLY A 60 2.19 2.14 -14.63
C GLY A 60 1.27 2.39 -13.43
N LYS A 61 0.59 3.54 -13.46
CA LYS A 61 -0.35 3.94 -12.41
C LYS A 61 -1.72 3.34 -12.73
N GLY A 62 -2.12 2.27 -11.99
CA GLY A 62 -3.41 1.60 -12.20
C GLY A 62 -3.42 0.55 -13.32
N GLY A 63 -2.25 0.03 -13.70
CA GLY A 63 -2.15 -1.06 -14.69
C GLY A 63 -2.86 -2.33 -14.21
N THR A 64 -3.53 -3.01 -15.14
CA THR A 64 -4.24 -4.27 -14.88
C THR A 64 -3.30 -5.47 -14.76
N GLU A 65 -2.10 -5.39 -15.35
CA GLU A 65 -1.11 -6.46 -15.26
C GLU A 65 -0.25 -6.30 -14.01
N SER A 66 -0.20 -7.37 -13.21
CA SER A 66 0.61 -7.47 -12.01
C SER A 66 1.55 -8.65 -12.10
N TYR A 67 2.78 -8.44 -11.69
CA TYR A 67 3.84 -9.44 -11.69
C TYR A 67 4.23 -9.77 -10.25
N PRO A 68 4.23 -11.06 -9.87
CA PRO A 68 4.73 -11.47 -8.57
C PRO A 68 6.23 -11.19 -8.50
N ALA A 69 6.67 -10.51 -7.46
CA ALA A 69 8.05 -10.14 -7.23
C ALA A 69 8.52 -10.56 -5.84
N THR A 70 9.82 -10.72 -5.71
CA THR A 70 10.47 -11.05 -4.44
C THR A 70 11.42 -9.93 -4.06
N LEU A 71 11.34 -9.44 -2.83
CA LEU A 71 12.33 -8.52 -2.30
C LEU A 71 13.64 -9.26 -2.07
N ASP A 72 14.72 -8.80 -2.68
CA ASP A 72 16.02 -9.44 -2.62
C ASP A 72 17.14 -8.53 -2.08
N TYR A 73 16.87 -7.24 -1.97
CA TYR A 73 17.83 -6.28 -1.44
C TYR A 73 17.16 -5.13 -0.69
N LEU A 74 17.74 -4.78 0.43
CA LEU A 74 17.42 -3.62 1.24
C LEU A 74 18.72 -2.88 1.55
N SER A 75 18.75 -1.56 1.32
CA SER A 75 19.91 -0.75 1.70
C SER A 75 20.14 -0.81 3.21
N PRO A 76 21.39 -1.06 3.66
CA PRO A 76 21.70 -1.04 5.10
C PRO A 76 21.70 0.37 5.69
N ASN A 77 21.70 1.40 4.85
CA ASN A 77 21.77 2.80 5.27
C ASN A 77 20.61 3.61 4.67
N VAL A 78 20.13 4.57 5.43
CA VAL A 78 19.24 5.63 4.95
C VAL A 78 20.08 6.66 4.18
N ASP A 79 19.63 7.04 3.00
CA ASP A 79 20.20 8.18 2.28
C ASP A 79 19.83 9.47 3.02
N VAL A 80 20.84 10.14 3.56
CA VAL A 80 20.67 11.34 4.41
C VAL A 80 20.12 12.55 3.65
N ASN A 81 20.24 12.59 2.33
CA ASN A 81 19.73 13.68 1.51
C ASN A 81 18.24 13.56 1.24
N THR A 82 17.73 12.32 1.17
CA THR A 82 16.34 12.04 0.81
C THR A 82 15.52 11.48 1.97
N GLY A 83 16.17 11.03 3.06
CA GLY A 83 15.50 10.36 4.18
C GLY A 83 14.85 9.03 3.76
N THR A 84 15.43 8.32 2.78
CA THR A 84 14.84 7.08 2.26
C THR A 84 15.82 5.91 2.26
N LEU A 85 15.27 4.69 2.33
CA LEU A 85 16.01 3.44 2.10
C LEU A 85 15.69 2.90 0.72
N MET A 86 16.72 2.51 -0.02
CA MET A 86 16.55 1.87 -1.31
C MET A 86 16.23 0.38 -1.13
N VAL A 87 15.19 -0.06 -1.80
CA VAL A 87 14.74 -1.45 -1.83
C VAL A 87 14.74 -1.96 -3.27
N ARG A 88 15.05 -3.23 -3.46
CA ARG A 88 15.01 -3.87 -4.77
C ARG A 88 14.11 -5.08 -4.73
N ALA A 89 13.29 -5.21 -5.75
CA ALA A 89 12.48 -6.36 -6.02
C ALA A 89 12.93 -7.03 -7.32
N ASN A 90 12.96 -8.35 -7.32
CA ASN A 90 13.27 -9.20 -8.45
C ASN A 90 12.01 -9.90 -8.96
N PHE A 91 11.77 -9.92 -10.26
CA PHE A 91 10.63 -10.59 -10.88
C PHE A 91 10.94 -11.05 -12.30
N ASP A 92 10.19 -12.05 -12.76
CA ASP A 92 10.38 -12.66 -14.07
C ASP A 92 9.65 -11.88 -15.16
N ASN A 93 10.26 -11.83 -16.35
CA ASN A 93 9.73 -11.24 -17.57
C ASN A 93 9.63 -12.30 -18.69
N PRO A 94 8.78 -13.33 -18.52
CA PRO A 94 8.77 -14.48 -19.42
C PRO A 94 8.34 -14.14 -20.85
N LYS A 95 7.57 -13.06 -21.02
CA LYS A 95 7.10 -12.59 -22.33
C LYS A 95 8.06 -11.61 -23.01
N GLY A 96 9.13 -11.16 -22.32
CA GLY A 96 10.07 -10.17 -22.85
C GLY A 96 9.46 -8.78 -23.14
N ILE A 97 8.27 -8.51 -22.61
CA ILE A 97 7.50 -7.27 -22.87
C ILE A 97 8.07 -6.10 -22.06
N LEU A 98 8.53 -6.39 -20.84
CA LEU A 98 9.07 -5.39 -19.95
C LEU A 98 10.46 -4.97 -20.43
N LYS A 99 10.70 -3.67 -20.43
CA LYS A 99 11.99 -3.09 -20.78
C LYS A 99 12.51 -2.24 -19.63
N SER A 100 13.83 -2.20 -19.52
CA SER A 100 14.50 -1.33 -18.54
C SER A 100 14.10 0.14 -18.79
N GLY A 101 13.86 0.88 -17.70
CA GLY A 101 13.40 2.28 -17.76
C GLY A 101 11.88 2.46 -17.69
N LEU A 102 11.10 1.37 -17.67
CA LEU A 102 9.66 1.48 -17.44
C LEU A 102 9.36 1.87 -15.99
N TYR A 103 8.34 2.73 -15.83
CA TYR A 103 7.80 3.04 -14.51
C TYR A 103 6.88 1.93 -14.02
N VAL A 104 7.09 1.51 -12.77
CA VAL A 104 6.29 0.48 -12.10
C VAL A 104 5.74 1.02 -10.77
N SER A 105 4.57 0.54 -10.39
CA SER A 105 3.96 0.78 -9.09
C SER A 105 4.12 -0.47 -8.24
N ILE A 106 4.58 -0.31 -7.01
CA ILE A 106 4.81 -1.41 -6.08
C ILE A 106 3.93 -1.21 -4.86
N THR A 107 3.14 -2.24 -4.55
CA THR A 107 2.37 -2.31 -3.32
C THR A 107 3.09 -3.21 -2.34
N LEU A 108 3.59 -2.62 -1.26
CA LEU A 108 4.26 -3.32 -0.18
C LEU A 108 3.29 -3.49 0.99
N PRO A 109 2.69 -4.67 1.17
CA PRO A 109 1.85 -4.93 2.33
C PRO A 109 2.73 -5.05 3.57
N TYR A 110 2.39 -4.36 4.63
CA TYR A 110 3.08 -4.45 5.92
C TYR A 110 2.06 -4.46 7.06
N GLY A 111 2.29 -5.32 8.05
CA GLY A 111 1.42 -5.47 9.20
C GLY A 111 0.05 -6.09 8.88
N GLU A 112 -0.46 -6.87 9.80
CA GLU A 112 -1.84 -7.35 9.82
C GLU A 112 -2.47 -6.94 11.13
N ALA A 113 -3.38 -5.99 11.11
CA ALA A 113 -4.21 -5.68 12.26
C ALA A 113 -5.37 -6.68 12.35
N LYS A 114 -5.15 -7.82 13.01
CA LYS A 114 -6.12 -8.95 13.10
C LYS A 114 -7.48 -8.54 13.67
N ASN A 115 -7.53 -7.48 14.46
CA ASN A 115 -8.74 -6.99 15.14
C ASN A 115 -9.06 -5.54 14.77
N ALA A 116 -8.68 -5.09 13.56
CA ALA A 116 -8.98 -3.74 13.13
C ALA A 116 -10.49 -3.52 12.97
N VAL A 117 -11.00 -2.48 13.61
CA VAL A 117 -12.35 -1.99 13.36
C VAL A 117 -12.32 -1.15 12.10
N LEU A 118 -13.09 -1.55 11.08
CA LEU A 118 -13.18 -0.85 9.80
C LEU A 118 -14.57 -0.25 9.66
N VAL A 119 -14.63 1.03 9.28
CA VAL A 119 -15.87 1.75 8.99
C VAL A 119 -15.83 2.34 7.59
N LYS A 120 -16.99 2.57 6.98
CA LYS A 120 -17.06 3.27 5.69
C LYS A 120 -16.53 4.70 5.84
N GLU A 121 -15.61 5.12 4.98
CA GLU A 121 -15.04 6.48 5.01
C GLU A 121 -16.15 7.56 4.93
N GLY A 122 -17.18 7.34 4.11
CA GLY A 122 -18.32 8.24 3.98
C GLY A 122 -19.20 8.35 5.22
N SER A 123 -19.01 7.51 6.24
CA SER A 123 -19.73 7.56 7.52
C SER A 123 -19.06 8.43 8.55
N ILE A 124 -17.81 8.85 8.29
CA ILE A 124 -17.02 9.65 9.23
C ILE A 124 -17.31 11.13 9.00
N GLY A 125 -17.85 11.77 10.02
CA GLY A 125 -17.98 13.22 10.06
C GLY A 125 -16.73 13.91 10.55
N THR A 126 -16.65 15.22 10.31
CA THR A 126 -15.56 16.06 10.81
C THR A 126 -16.15 17.32 11.41
N ASP A 127 -15.68 17.68 12.59
CA ASP A 127 -16.01 18.94 13.25
C ASP A 127 -14.73 19.64 13.77
N GLN A 128 -14.90 20.63 14.62
CA GLN A 128 -13.80 21.41 15.19
C GLN A 128 -12.93 20.60 16.17
N LEU A 129 -13.47 19.53 16.75
CA LEU A 129 -12.80 18.68 17.73
C LEU A 129 -12.15 17.45 17.09
N GLY A 130 -12.43 17.16 15.81
CA GLY A 130 -11.81 16.05 15.09
C GLY A 130 -12.78 15.20 14.27
N LYS A 131 -12.55 13.90 14.24
CA LYS A 131 -13.38 12.94 13.51
C LYS A 131 -14.39 12.30 14.45
N TYR A 132 -15.61 12.09 13.94
CA TYR A 132 -16.70 11.49 14.71
C TYR A 132 -17.52 10.50 13.91
N LEU A 133 -18.22 9.63 14.64
CA LEU A 133 -19.26 8.74 14.12
C LEU A 133 -20.55 8.91 14.91
N TYR A 134 -21.66 8.58 14.26
CA TYR A 134 -22.93 8.34 14.94
C TYR A 134 -23.07 6.85 15.26
N VAL A 135 -22.93 6.50 16.53
CA VAL A 135 -23.02 5.13 17.06
C VAL A 135 -24.44 4.88 17.53
N VAL A 136 -24.97 3.69 17.30
CA VAL A 136 -26.34 3.31 17.67
C VAL A 136 -26.30 2.33 18.83
N ASN A 137 -27.00 2.64 19.90
CA ASN A 137 -27.12 1.73 21.06
C ASN A 137 -28.22 0.68 20.88
N ASP A 138 -28.33 -0.25 21.80
CA ASP A 138 -29.34 -1.34 21.80
C ASP A 138 -30.80 -0.85 21.82
N SER A 139 -31.04 0.39 22.27
CA SER A 139 -32.34 1.03 22.25
C SER A 139 -32.66 1.77 20.95
N ASN A 140 -31.80 1.63 19.92
CA ASN A 140 -31.84 2.33 18.64
C ASN A 140 -31.77 3.87 18.79
N ILE A 141 -31.05 4.34 19.79
CA ILE A 141 -30.77 5.77 19.97
C ILE A 141 -29.36 6.04 19.45
N VAL A 142 -29.26 7.12 18.68
CA VAL A 142 -27.99 7.58 18.10
C VAL A 142 -27.20 8.38 19.13
N HIS A 143 -25.91 8.08 19.22
CA HIS A 143 -24.97 8.83 20.02
C HIS A 143 -23.84 9.37 19.15
N TYR A 144 -23.60 10.66 19.27
CA TYR A 144 -22.44 11.31 18.67
C TYR A 144 -21.17 10.93 19.45
N ARG A 145 -20.15 10.42 18.76
CA ARG A 145 -18.93 9.97 19.41
C ARG A 145 -17.69 10.32 18.59
N HIS A 146 -16.71 10.95 19.22
CA HIS A 146 -15.40 11.16 18.62
C HIS A 146 -14.65 9.83 18.49
N ILE A 147 -13.91 9.72 17.40
CA ILE A 147 -13.12 8.54 17.07
C ILE A 147 -11.69 8.94 16.67
N GLU A 148 -10.77 8.04 16.91
CA GLU A 148 -9.42 8.12 16.37
C GLU A 148 -9.34 7.27 15.12
N ILE A 149 -8.93 7.89 14.00
CA ILE A 149 -8.85 7.22 12.71
C ILE A 149 -7.41 6.80 12.38
N GLY A 150 -7.28 5.65 11.73
CA GLY A 150 -6.05 5.13 11.18
C GLY A 150 -5.99 5.22 9.66
N GLN A 151 -5.44 4.19 9.04
CA GLN A 151 -5.23 4.13 7.59
C GLN A 151 -6.53 3.92 6.81
N LEU A 152 -6.55 4.42 5.57
CA LEU A 152 -7.60 4.13 4.60
C LEU A 152 -7.29 2.79 3.92
N VAL A 153 -8.24 1.85 3.98
CA VAL A 153 -8.13 0.51 3.42
C VAL A 153 -9.01 0.42 2.17
N ASP A 154 -8.45 -0.06 1.07
CA ASP A 154 -9.13 -0.25 -0.22
C ASP A 154 -9.87 1.00 -0.74
N GLY A 155 -9.44 2.20 -0.32
CA GLY A 155 -10.03 3.47 -0.75
C GLY A 155 -11.44 3.77 -0.24
N THR A 156 -12.08 2.84 0.48
CA THR A 156 -13.48 2.94 0.92
C THR A 156 -13.70 2.73 2.41
N LEU A 157 -12.80 2.01 3.05
CA LEU A 157 -12.87 1.68 4.47
C LEU A 157 -11.76 2.40 5.24
N ARG A 158 -12.11 2.98 6.38
CA ARG A 158 -11.18 3.62 7.30
C ARG A 158 -11.01 2.76 8.56
N GLN A 159 -9.78 2.55 8.97
CA GLN A 159 -9.48 1.95 10.26
C GLN A 159 -9.85 2.93 11.38
N VAL A 160 -10.47 2.41 12.43
CA VAL A 160 -10.70 3.12 13.70
C VAL A 160 -9.76 2.55 14.73
N LEU A 161 -8.93 3.42 15.31
CA LEU A 161 -7.95 3.06 16.35
C LEU A 161 -8.53 3.16 17.74
N GLY A 162 -9.51 4.05 17.95
CA GLY A 162 -10.15 4.27 19.23
C GLY A 162 -11.54 4.90 19.09
N GLY A 163 -12.38 4.70 20.11
CA GLY A 163 -13.72 5.29 20.18
C GLY A 163 -14.86 4.43 19.62
N LEU A 164 -14.59 3.27 19.03
CA LEU A 164 -15.61 2.34 18.53
C LEU A 164 -15.23 0.90 18.84
N SER A 165 -16.17 0.13 19.38
CA SER A 165 -15.98 -1.30 19.64
C SER A 165 -16.45 -2.16 18.47
N PRO A 166 -15.88 -3.38 18.25
CA PRO A 166 -16.18 -4.20 17.09
C PRO A 166 -17.66 -4.65 16.96
N GLN A 167 -18.40 -4.68 18.07
CA GLN A 167 -19.79 -5.09 18.11
C GLN A 167 -20.79 -3.93 18.00
N GLU A 168 -20.31 -2.68 18.09
CA GLU A 168 -21.18 -1.51 18.04
C GLU A 168 -21.67 -1.25 16.62
N GLN A 169 -22.91 -0.80 16.51
CA GLN A 169 -23.50 -0.39 15.26
C GLN A 169 -23.29 1.11 15.04
N TYR A 170 -23.10 1.51 13.79
CA TYR A 170 -22.93 2.91 13.43
C TYR A 170 -23.76 3.27 12.19
N VAL A 171 -24.06 4.54 12.03
CA VAL A 171 -24.85 5.04 10.90
C VAL A 171 -23.96 5.17 9.67
N THR A 172 -24.35 4.48 8.59
CA THR A 172 -23.59 4.47 7.32
C THR A 172 -24.08 5.50 6.31
N GLU A 173 -25.35 5.87 6.39
CA GLU A 173 -25.99 6.77 5.42
C GLU A 173 -26.83 7.84 6.11
N ALA A 174 -27.18 8.88 5.38
CA ALA A 174 -28.04 9.96 5.85
C ALA A 174 -27.53 10.75 7.07
N LEU A 175 -26.22 10.90 7.19
CA LEU A 175 -25.55 11.61 8.31
C LEU A 175 -26.12 13.01 8.55
N MET A 176 -26.55 13.73 7.50
CA MET A 176 -27.13 15.07 7.61
C MET A 176 -28.54 15.10 8.24
N LYS A 177 -29.21 13.94 8.31
CA LYS A 177 -30.56 13.81 8.89
C LYS A 177 -30.54 13.30 10.33
N VAL A 178 -29.39 12.81 10.78
CA VAL A 178 -29.23 12.18 12.09
C VAL A 178 -28.64 13.18 13.09
N ARG A 179 -29.13 13.14 14.31
CA ARG A 179 -28.65 13.98 15.43
C ARG A 179 -28.47 13.13 16.68
N ASP A 180 -27.63 13.61 17.57
CA ASP A 180 -27.44 13.00 18.90
C ASP A 180 -28.77 12.89 19.65
N GLY A 181 -28.99 11.75 20.33
CA GLY A 181 -30.22 11.45 21.06
C GLY A 181 -31.42 11.05 20.20
N MET A 182 -31.29 11.04 18.87
CA MET A 182 -32.39 10.68 17.97
C MET A 182 -32.63 9.16 17.98
N LYS A 183 -33.89 8.76 18.10
CA LYS A 183 -34.30 7.36 17.93
C LYS A 183 -34.50 7.06 16.45
N ILE A 184 -33.84 6.02 15.97
CA ILE A 184 -33.85 5.58 14.57
C ILE A 184 -34.42 4.17 14.43
N LYS A 185 -34.84 3.83 13.21
CA LYS A 185 -35.12 2.44 12.83
C LYS A 185 -33.99 1.95 11.93
N PRO A 186 -33.05 1.14 12.44
CA PRO A 186 -31.94 0.68 11.63
C PRO A 186 -32.45 -0.22 10.50
N LEU A 187 -31.94 0.02 9.29
CA LEU A 187 -32.04 -0.90 8.17
C LEU A 187 -30.70 -1.60 8.04
N PRO A 188 -30.66 -2.93 7.88
CA PRO A 188 -29.40 -3.63 7.73
C PRO A 188 -28.70 -3.16 6.45
N ASP A 189 -27.43 -2.75 6.60
CA ASP A 189 -26.60 -2.39 5.45
C ASP A 189 -26.21 -3.66 4.70
N SER A 190 -26.38 -3.66 3.39
CA SER A 190 -25.90 -4.71 2.50
C SER A 190 -24.40 -4.53 2.22
N LEU A 191 -23.55 -4.76 3.20
CA LEU A 191 -22.12 -4.91 2.93
C LEU A 191 -21.93 -6.13 2.02
N PRO A 192 -21.20 -6.01 0.91
CA PRO A 192 -20.85 -7.17 0.12
C PRO A 192 -20.06 -8.14 1.02
N LYS A 193 -20.61 -9.35 1.21
CA LYS A 193 -19.90 -10.42 1.94
C LYS A 193 -18.57 -10.64 1.22
N ARG A 194 -17.46 -10.41 1.91
CA ARG A 194 -16.13 -10.79 1.41
C ARG A 194 -16.21 -12.28 1.06
N GLY A 195 -16.02 -12.58 -0.23
CA GLY A 195 -15.80 -13.95 -0.67
C GLY A 195 -14.60 -14.54 0.07
N LYS A 196 -14.78 -15.81 0.46
CA LYS A 196 -13.73 -16.66 1.06
C LYS A 196 -12.51 -16.76 0.15
#